data_4222a8e5e7a2e038b2c41231886069df
#
_entry.id   4222a8e5e7a2e038b2c41231886069df
#
_cell.length_a   1.000
_cell.length_b   1.000
_cell.length_c   1.000
_cell.angle_alpha   90.00
_cell.angle_beta   90.00
_cell.angle_gamma   90.00
#
_symmetry.space_group_name_H-M   'P 1'
#
loop_
_entity.id
_entity.type
_entity.pdbx_description
1 polymer ?
#
loop_
_entity_poly.entity_id
_entity_poly.type
_entity_poly.pdbx_seq_one_letter_code
_entity_poly.pdbx_strand_id
1 'polypeptide(L)'
;MIPHASAHRGDSSVFRENTLPAVRSAIAKGADIVEIDVRLTADGDVVVLHDPTLERLWNDHRPIDEVPTTDLASFGGADGRPPLLAEVLPLFSGTRSRLVIDMDDVRFAAPAHAVVAASGVLVDWCGDLDGMRVIRSLDRQARIWLPWRALRVPTAAELAELTPVTVNVPFPIADDTFVRGVHELGLPVTVWTLDDPDDLARAFELGVDTITTNRLHRLQAMIAAHATNTGMPEVLR
;
A
#
# COMPACT_ATOMS: atom_id res chain seq x y z
N MET A 1 17.12 -8.35 10.40
CA MET A 1 16.77 -7.16 9.58
C MET A 1 15.60 -6.46 10.25
N ILE A 2 15.47 -5.12 10.13
CA ILE A 2 14.32 -4.37 10.66
C ILE A 2 13.39 -4.11 9.48
N PRO A 3 12.13 -4.57 9.52
CA PRO A 3 11.19 -4.34 8.42
C PRO A 3 10.71 -2.90 8.39
N HIS A 4 10.34 -2.42 7.19
CA HIS A 4 9.60 -1.17 7.01
C HIS A 4 8.15 -1.33 7.46
N ALA A 5 7.61 -0.29 8.10
CA ALA A 5 6.20 -0.24 8.49
C ALA A 5 5.35 0.37 7.37
N SER A 6 4.46 -0.44 6.78
CA SER A 6 3.46 0.00 5.80
C SER A 6 2.09 0.11 6.45
N ALA A 7 1.54 1.33 6.47
CA ALA A 7 0.22 1.63 7.03
C ALA A 7 -0.86 1.30 5.98
N HIS A 8 -1.61 0.21 6.20
CA HIS A 8 -2.68 -0.27 5.31
C HIS A 8 -3.86 0.70 5.34
N ARG A 9 -4.11 1.36 4.21
CA ARG A 9 -5.18 2.37 4.04
C ARG A 9 -5.02 3.57 4.98
N GLY A 10 -3.76 3.94 5.26
CA GLY A 10 -3.41 4.93 6.27
C GLY A 10 -3.43 4.38 7.69
N ASP A 11 -3.58 5.25 8.70
CA ASP A 11 -3.71 4.85 10.11
C ASP A 11 -5.14 4.40 10.43
N SER A 12 -5.53 3.30 9.79
CA SER A 12 -6.90 2.77 9.75
C SER A 12 -7.40 2.24 11.09
N SER A 13 -6.51 2.07 12.08
CA SER A 13 -6.92 1.72 13.45
C SER A 13 -7.44 2.89 14.27
N VAL A 14 -7.20 4.12 13.83
CA VAL A 14 -7.56 5.36 14.53
C VAL A 14 -8.55 6.20 13.75
N PHE A 15 -8.40 6.25 12.44
CA PHE A 15 -9.25 7.00 11.52
C PHE A 15 -9.93 6.05 10.53
N ARG A 16 -11.02 6.52 9.90
CA ARG A 16 -11.62 5.78 8.80
C ARG A 16 -10.58 5.55 7.71
N GLU A 17 -10.42 4.30 7.27
CA GLU A 17 -9.47 3.90 6.23
C GLU A 17 -9.65 4.72 4.94
N ASN A 18 -8.57 4.86 4.16
CA ASN A 18 -8.61 5.52 2.85
C ASN A 18 -9.15 6.96 2.89
N THR A 19 -8.91 7.69 4.00
CA THR A 19 -9.30 9.10 4.14
C THR A 19 -8.09 10.00 4.37
N LEU A 20 -8.21 11.30 4.10
CA LEU A 20 -7.14 12.26 4.38
C LEU A 20 -6.69 12.25 5.86
N PRO A 21 -7.59 12.16 6.86
CA PRO A 21 -7.17 12.02 8.26
C PRO A 21 -6.30 10.78 8.51
N ALA A 22 -6.67 9.62 7.95
CA ALA A 22 -5.91 8.38 8.11
C ALA A 22 -4.50 8.50 7.49
N VAL A 23 -4.41 9.05 6.27
CA VAL A 23 -3.13 9.26 5.56
C VAL A 23 -2.25 10.25 6.32
N ARG A 24 -2.80 11.41 6.74
CA ARG A 24 -2.06 12.42 7.53
C ARG A 24 -1.53 11.85 8.84
N SER A 25 -2.34 11.05 9.54
CA SER A 25 -1.94 10.41 10.79
C SER A 25 -0.79 9.41 10.57
N ALA A 26 -0.87 8.57 9.55
CA ALA A 26 0.19 7.62 9.23
C ALA A 26 1.52 8.33 8.91
N ILE A 27 1.50 9.39 8.10
CA ILE A 27 2.67 10.21 7.79
C ILE A 27 3.22 10.86 9.08
N ALA A 28 2.36 11.49 9.88
CA ALA A 28 2.77 12.17 11.12
C ALA A 28 3.37 11.22 12.16
N LYS A 29 2.93 9.95 12.17
CA LYS A 29 3.49 8.89 13.01
C LYS A 29 4.77 8.26 12.43
N GLY A 30 5.23 8.73 11.27
CA GLY A 30 6.47 8.25 10.65
C GLY A 30 6.34 6.83 10.07
N ALA A 31 5.20 6.48 9.49
CA ALA A 31 5.11 5.27 8.67
C ALA A 31 6.12 5.38 7.51
N ASP A 32 6.89 4.31 7.24
CA ASP A 32 7.81 4.28 6.11
C ASP A 32 7.04 4.32 4.79
N ILE A 33 5.88 3.68 4.80
CA ILE A 33 5.01 3.52 3.65
C ILE A 33 3.56 3.74 4.11
N VAL A 34 2.77 4.41 3.27
CA VAL A 34 1.32 4.48 3.41
C VAL A 34 0.72 3.87 2.16
N GLU A 35 -0.09 2.86 2.35
CA GLU A 35 -0.79 2.21 1.26
C GLU A 35 -2.23 2.74 1.19
N ILE A 36 -2.77 2.90 -0.01
CA ILE A 36 -4.14 3.30 -0.30
C ILE A 36 -4.68 2.52 -1.50
N ASP A 37 -5.99 2.30 -1.51
CA ASP A 37 -6.70 1.70 -2.64
C ASP A 37 -7.33 2.76 -3.54
N VAL A 38 -7.45 2.47 -4.85
CA VAL A 38 -8.09 3.39 -5.79
C VAL A 38 -9.20 2.72 -6.59
N ARG A 39 -10.22 3.52 -6.93
CA ARG A 39 -11.33 3.21 -7.82
C ARG A 39 -11.67 4.41 -8.70
N LEU A 40 -12.69 4.26 -9.55
CA LEU A 40 -13.21 5.36 -10.37
C LEU A 40 -14.63 5.72 -9.94
N THR A 41 -14.94 7.01 -9.94
CA THR A 41 -16.30 7.56 -9.83
C THR A 41 -17.06 7.41 -11.15
N ALA A 42 -18.35 7.74 -11.18
CA ALA A 42 -19.16 7.79 -12.39
C ALA A 42 -18.58 8.73 -13.47
N ASP A 43 -17.88 9.78 -13.04
CA ASP A 43 -17.24 10.76 -13.94
C ASP A 43 -15.84 10.31 -14.42
N GLY A 44 -15.35 9.19 -13.91
CA GLY A 44 -14.01 8.67 -14.20
C GLY A 44 -12.88 9.30 -13.39
N ASP A 45 -13.21 10.08 -12.35
CA ASP A 45 -12.21 10.59 -11.41
C ASP A 45 -11.69 9.49 -10.49
N VAL A 46 -10.40 9.53 -10.18
CA VAL A 46 -9.77 8.54 -9.31
C VAL A 46 -10.04 8.89 -7.85
N VAL A 47 -10.85 8.05 -7.21
CA VAL A 47 -11.22 8.16 -5.78
C VAL A 47 -10.44 7.15 -4.96
N VAL A 48 -10.09 7.51 -3.72
CA VAL A 48 -9.38 6.62 -2.78
C VAL A 48 -10.42 5.85 -1.97
N LEU A 49 -10.58 4.56 -2.31
CA LEU A 49 -11.60 3.67 -1.77
C LEU A 49 -11.26 2.22 -2.07
N HIS A 50 -11.40 1.32 -1.08
CA HIS A 50 -11.21 -0.12 -1.26
C HIS A 50 -12.45 -0.80 -1.84
N ASP A 51 -13.62 -0.61 -1.22
CA ASP A 51 -14.83 -1.35 -1.55
C ASP A 51 -15.45 -0.85 -2.86
N PRO A 52 -16.15 -1.71 -3.61
CA PRO A 52 -16.86 -1.28 -4.81
C PRO A 52 -18.06 -0.38 -4.50
N THR A 53 -18.51 -0.33 -3.24
CA THR A 53 -19.62 0.51 -2.77
C THR A 53 -19.20 1.37 -1.58
N LEU A 54 -19.98 2.38 -1.26
CA LEU A 54 -19.79 3.23 -0.08
C LEU A 54 -20.47 2.67 1.19
N GLU A 55 -21.07 1.47 1.11
CA GLU A 55 -21.95 0.91 2.15
C GLU A 55 -21.25 0.75 3.49
N ARG A 56 -20.12 0.07 3.55
CA ARG A 56 -19.44 -0.28 4.79
C ARG A 56 -18.99 0.95 5.58
N LEU A 57 -18.53 1.99 4.89
CA LEU A 57 -17.91 3.14 5.53
C LEU A 57 -18.82 4.38 5.59
N TRP A 58 -19.73 4.55 4.65
CA TRP A 58 -20.58 5.74 4.54
C TRP A 58 -22.08 5.43 4.50
N ASN A 59 -22.47 4.14 4.65
CA ASN A 59 -23.86 3.68 4.67
C ASN A 59 -24.65 4.10 3.40
N ASP A 60 -23.99 4.10 2.26
CA ASP A 60 -24.59 4.33 0.94
C ASP A 60 -24.35 3.10 0.06
N HIS A 61 -25.43 2.47 -0.40
CA HIS A 61 -25.37 1.20 -1.14
C HIS A 61 -24.99 1.35 -2.61
N ARG A 62 -24.83 2.58 -3.10
CA ARG A 62 -24.46 2.79 -4.50
C ARG A 62 -23.06 2.29 -4.79
N PRO A 63 -22.86 1.60 -5.95
CA PRO A 63 -21.53 1.38 -6.48
C PRO A 63 -20.82 2.71 -6.74
N ILE A 64 -19.53 2.77 -6.46
CA ILE A 64 -18.77 4.02 -6.60
C ILE A 64 -18.70 4.51 -8.05
N ASP A 65 -18.74 3.60 -9.02
CA ASP A 65 -18.77 3.93 -10.46
C ASP A 65 -20.14 4.43 -10.95
N GLU A 66 -21.14 4.48 -10.07
CA GLU A 66 -22.44 5.15 -10.30
C GLU A 66 -22.56 6.48 -9.51
N VAL A 67 -21.57 6.82 -8.68
CA VAL A 67 -21.58 8.03 -7.85
C VAL A 67 -20.81 9.15 -8.54
N PRO A 68 -21.48 10.30 -8.90
CA PRO A 68 -20.77 11.46 -9.41
C PRO A 68 -19.77 12.01 -8.40
N THR A 69 -18.65 12.52 -8.87
CA THR A 69 -17.60 13.12 -8.03
C THR A 69 -18.12 14.22 -7.12
N THR A 70 -19.08 15.00 -7.61
CA THR A 70 -19.74 16.08 -6.84
C THR A 70 -20.46 15.57 -5.60
N ASP A 71 -20.99 14.35 -5.62
CA ASP A 71 -21.71 13.75 -4.50
C ASP A 71 -20.77 13.36 -3.35
N LEU A 72 -19.48 13.14 -3.62
CA LEU A 72 -18.49 12.77 -2.61
C LEU A 72 -18.45 13.76 -1.44
N ALA A 73 -18.70 15.04 -1.70
CA ALA A 73 -18.74 16.07 -0.66
C ALA A 73 -19.86 15.85 0.38
N SER A 74 -20.92 15.13 0.02
CA SER A 74 -22.06 14.85 0.91
C SER A 74 -21.74 13.80 1.99
N PHE A 75 -20.70 12.98 1.77
CA PHE A 75 -20.25 11.95 2.72
C PHE A 75 -19.33 12.49 3.82
N GLY A 76 -19.15 13.81 3.87
CA GLY A 76 -18.33 14.49 4.87
C GLY A 76 -18.82 14.25 6.30
N GLY A 77 -17.92 14.39 7.25
CA GLY A 77 -18.11 14.24 8.69
C GLY A 77 -16.77 14.37 9.39
N ALA A 78 -16.72 14.18 10.70
CA ALA A 78 -15.48 14.23 11.48
C ALA A 78 -14.43 13.25 10.97
N ASP A 79 -14.88 12.10 10.41
CA ASP A 79 -14.02 11.02 9.92
C ASP A 79 -13.58 11.19 8.46
N GLY A 80 -14.05 12.25 7.81
CA GLY A 80 -13.73 12.54 6.40
C GLY A 80 -14.58 11.76 5.39
N ARG A 81 -14.59 12.26 4.16
CA ARG A 81 -15.20 11.64 2.98
C ARG A 81 -14.17 10.82 2.19
N PRO A 82 -14.59 10.01 1.21
CA PRO A 82 -13.65 9.44 0.24
C PRO A 82 -12.94 10.59 -0.50
N PRO A 83 -11.60 10.69 -0.42
CA PRO A 83 -10.88 11.74 -1.14
C PRO A 83 -10.59 11.31 -2.58
N LEU A 84 -10.36 12.28 -3.47
CA LEU A 84 -9.75 12.01 -4.75
C LEU A 84 -8.25 11.73 -4.59
N LEU A 85 -7.67 10.92 -5.47
CA LEU A 85 -6.22 10.67 -5.46
C LEU A 85 -5.42 11.98 -5.56
N ALA A 86 -5.90 12.93 -6.36
CA ALA A 86 -5.29 14.26 -6.50
C ALA A 86 -5.22 15.05 -5.18
N GLU A 87 -6.07 14.76 -4.19
CA GLU A 87 -6.05 15.40 -2.87
C GLU A 87 -5.06 14.71 -1.90
N VAL A 88 -4.78 13.43 -2.13
CA VAL A 88 -3.86 12.64 -1.31
C VAL A 88 -2.40 12.89 -1.70
N LEU A 89 -2.09 12.95 -2.99
CA LEU A 89 -0.73 13.07 -3.50
C LEU A 89 0.08 14.23 -2.88
N PRO A 90 -0.46 15.47 -2.72
CA PRO A 90 0.29 16.58 -2.13
C PRO A 90 0.74 16.33 -0.68
N LEU A 91 0.09 15.42 0.06
CA LEU A 91 0.47 15.08 1.43
C LEU A 91 1.85 14.44 1.54
N PHE A 92 2.35 13.87 0.45
CA PHE A 92 3.65 13.19 0.40
C PHE A 92 4.81 14.11 -0.02
N SER A 93 4.51 15.32 -0.47
CA SER A 93 5.54 16.31 -0.84
C SER A 93 6.42 16.67 0.37
N GLY A 94 7.74 16.42 0.25
CA GLY A 94 8.70 16.73 1.31
C GLY A 94 8.65 15.79 2.53
N THR A 95 7.90 14.70 2.49
CA THR A 95 7.88 13.67 3.54
C THR A 95 8.92 12.57 3.26
N ARG A 96 9.22 11.76 4.29
CA ARG A 96 10.02 10.53 4.13
C ARG A 96 9.14 9.32 3.79
N SER A 97 7.84 9.39 4.11
CA SER A 97 6.90 8.32 3.82
C SER A 97 6.69 8.18 2.31
N ARG A 98 6.65 6.96 1.81
CA ARG A 98 6.29 6.66 0.43
C ARG A 98 4.82 6.30 0.33
N LEU A 99 4.20 6.66 -0.78
CA LEU A 99 2.85 6.25 -1.12
C LEU A 99 2.89 4.98 -1.97
N VAL A 100 2.10 3.98 -1.60
CA VAL A 100 1.78 2.83 -2.45
C VAL A 100 0.32 2.92 -2.85
N ILE A 101 0.05 2.77 -4.13
CA ILE A 101 -1.30 2.76 -4.69
C ILE A 101 -1.63 1.32 -5.09
N ASP A 102 -2.66 0.75 -4.43
CA ASP A 102 -3.21 -0.56 -4.76
C ASP A 102 -4.44 -0.42 -5.66
N MET A 103 -4.61 -1.36 -6.58
CA MET A 103 -5.76 -1.45 -7.46
C MET A 103 -6.15 -2.91 -7.74
N ASP A 104 -7.42 -3.22 -7.63
CA ASP A 104 -7.96 -4.56 -7.86
C ASP A 104 -8.51 -4.77 -9.28
N ASP A 105 -8.41 -3.77 -10.16
CA ASP A 105 -8.92 -3.82 -11.54
C ASP A 105 -8.01 -3.01 -12.47
N VAL A 106 -7.67 -3.59 -13.60
CA VAL A 106 -6.83 -2.98 -14.66
C VAL A 106 -7.39 -1.65 -15.17
N ARG A 107 -8.72 -1.43 -15.08
CA ARG A 107 -9.38 -0.19 -15.52
C ARG A 107 -8.89 1.04 -14.77
N PHE A 108 -8.38 0.87 -13.56
CA PHE A 108 -7.91 1.99 -12.72
C PHE A 108 -6.49 2.44 -13.06
N ALA A 109 -5.70 1.59 -13.71
CA ALA A 109 -4.27 1.82 -13.91
C ALA A 109 -3.96 3.08 -14.72
N ALA A 110 -4.53 3.24 -15.90
CA ALA A 110 -4.23 4.38 -16.75
C ALA A 110 -4.76 5.72 -16.17
N PRO A 111 -6.00 5.80 -15.61
CA PRO A 111 -6.47 6.99 -14.93
C PRO A 111 -5.62 7.37 -13.72
N ALA A 112 -5.29 6.41 -12.85
CA ALA A 112 -4.46 6.66 -11.68
C ALA A 112 -3.05 7.14 -12.07
N HIS A 113 -2.44 6.49 -13.08
CA HIS A 113 -1.14 6.92 -13.59
C HIS A 113 -1.18 8.36 -14.12
N ALA A 114 -2.23 8.75 -14.85
CA ALA A 114 -2.36 10.11 -15.36
C ALA A 114 -2.40 11.17 -14.24
N VAL A 115 -3.14 10.89 -13.15
CA VAL A 115 -3.21 11.77 -11.96
C VAL A 115 -1.84 11.86 -11.27
N VAL A 116 -1.14 10.74 -11.08
CA VAL A 116 0.19 10.71 -10.47
C VAL A 116 1.20 11.47 -11.32
N ALA A 117 1.24 11.22 -12.63
CA ALA A 117 2.16 11.90 -13.55
C ALA A 117 1.99 13.42 -13.55
N ALA A 118 0.73 13.90 -13.44
CA ALA A 118 0.43 15.33 -13.35
C ALA A 118 0.88 15.96 -12.02
N SER A 119 0.98 15.17 -10.95
CA SER A 119 1.35 15.67 -9.61
C SER A 119 2.86 15.81 -9.40
N GLY A 120 3.67 15.03 -10.13
CA GLY A 120 5.12 14.92 -9.93
C GLY A 120 5.53 14.17 -8.65
N VAL A 121 4.60 13.59 -7.90
CA VAL A 121 4.89 12.78 -6.71
C VAL A 121 5.32 11.38 -7.12
N LEU A 122 6.42 10.90 -6.53
CA LEU A 122 6.86 9.52 -6.76
C LEU A 122 6.03 8.57 -5.90
N VAL A 123 5.49 7.53 -6.53
CA VAL A 123 4.69 6.49 -5.87
C VAL A 123 5.19 5.11 -6.23
N ASP A 124 4.86 4.14 -5.40
CA ASP A 124 4.95 2.72 -5.72
C ASP A 124 3.55 2.20 -6.10
N TRP A 125 3.48 1.13 -6.90
CA TRP A 125 2.23 0.56 -7.42
C TRP A 125 2.10 -0.90 -7.05
N CYS A 126 0.92 -1.37 -6.67
CA CYS A 126 0.62 -2.79 -6.48
C CYS A 126 -0.82 -3.14 -6.88
N GLY A 127 -1.19 -4.42 -6.73
CA GLY A 127 -2.55 -4.90 -6.94
C GLY A 127 -2.71 -5.84 -8.14
N ASP A 128 -3.66 -5.55 -9.03
CA ASP A 128 -3.93 -6.41 -10.19
C ASP A 128 -2.72 -6.53 -11.15
N LEU A 129 -2.41 -7.76 -11.55
CA LEU A 129 -1.23 -8.02 -12.40
C LEU A 129 -1.34 -7.35 -13.78
N ASP A 130 -2.54 -7.35 -14.39
CA ASP A 130 -2.75 -6.68 -15.66
C ASP A 130 -2.69 -5.16 -15.50
N GLY A 131 -3.17 -4.64 -14.37
CA GLY A 131 -2.97 -3.24 -13.97
C GLY A 131 -1.49 -2.88 -13.89
N MET A 132 -0.67 -3.73 -13.27
CA MET A 132 0.79 -3.50 -13.21
C MET A 132 1.47 -3.54 -14.58
N ARG A 133 0.99 -4.38 -15.49
CA ARG A 133 1.44 -4.40 -16.89
C ARG A 133 1.15 -3.08 -17.61
N VAL A 134 -0.06 -2.54 -17.40
CA VAL A 134 -0.43 -1.22 -17.93
C VAL A 134 0.46 -0.13 -17.34
N ILE A 135 0.66 -0.08 -16.03
CA ILE A 135 1.57 0.86 -15.38
C ILE A 135 2.98 0.77 -15.98
N ARG A 136 3.56 -0.44 -16.12
CA ARG A 136 4.88 -0.63 -16.73
C ARG A 136 4.95 -0.15 -18.18
N SER A 137 3.87 -0.31 -18.93
CA SER A 137 3.79 0.16 -20.33
C SER A 137 3.76 1.69 -20.43
N LEU A 138 3.12 2.37 -19.46
CA LEU A 138 3.02 3.83 -19.41
C LEU A 138 4.27 4.47 -18.81
N ASP A 139 4.89 3.82 -17.82
CA ASP A 139 6.11 4.29 -17.17
C ASP A 139 7.12 3.14 -17.02
N ARG A 140 8.18 3.18 -17.80
CA ARG A 140 9.26 2.18 -17.74
C ARG A 140 10.06 2.22 -16.43
N GLN A 141 9.99 3.30 -15.66
CA GLN A 141 10.67 3.49 -14.38
C GLN A 141 9.74 3.31 -13.18
N ALA A 142 8.46 3.00 -13.42
CA ALA A 142 7.49 2.79 -12.34
C ALA A 142 8.02 1.78 -11.31
N ARG A 143 7.84 2.09 -10.04
CA ARG A 143 8.20 1.22 -8.92
C ARG A 143 7.03 0.30 -8.65
N ILE A 144 7.14 -0.97 -9.04
CA ILE A 144 6.05 -1.96 -8.96
C ILE A 144 6.37 -2.98 -7.86
N TRP A 145 5.42 -3.21 -6.99
CA TRP A 145 5.38 -4.34 -6.07
C TRP A 145 4.73 -5.50 -6.79
N LEU A 146 5.48 -6.58 -7.04
CA LEU A 146 4.96 -7.74 -7.77
C LEU A 146 3.85 -8.42 -6.96
N PRO A 147 2.59 -8.40 -7.40
CA PRO A 147 1.53 -9.13 -6.74
C PRO A 147 1.74 -10.63 -6.95
N TRP A 148 2.03 -11.37 -5.87
CA TRP A 148 2.38 -12.77 -5.98
C TRP A 148 1.53 -13.64 -5.08
N ARG A 149 0.90 -14.67 -5.66
CA ARG A 149 0.02 -15.58 -4.94
C ARG A 149 0.38 -17.06 -5.12
N ALA A 150 1.43 -17.37 -5.89
CA ALA A 150 1.89 -18.75 -6.05
C ALA A 150 2.73 -19.18 -4.85
N LEU A 151 2.64 -20.47 -4.48
CA LEU A 151 3.40 -21.09 -3.38
C LEU A 151 4.86 -21.40 -3.75
N ARG A 152 5.42 -20.67 -4.68
CA ARG A 152 6.81 -20.75 -5.14
C ARG A 152 7.37 -19.37 -5.41
N VAL A 153 8.68 -19.23 -5.42
CA VAL A 153 9.34 -17.98 -5.83
C VAL A 153 9.07 -17.68 -7.31
N PRO A 154 9.05 -16.39 -7.69
CA PRO A 154 8.94 -15.97 -9.08
C PRO A 154 10.13 -16.48 -9.91
N THR A 155 9.89 -16.83 -11.16
CA THR A 155 10.96 -17.14 -12.14
C THR A 155 11.59 -15.86 -12.67
N ALA A 156 12.80 -15.97 -13.23
CA ALA A 156 13.46 -14.85 -13.90
C ALA A 156 12.61 -14.21 -15.02
N ALA A 157 11.82 -15.01 -15.73
CA ALA A 157 10.93 -14.52 -16.79
C ALA A 157 9.77 -13.68 -16.23
N GLU A 158 9.15 -14.14 -15.11
CA GLU A 158 8.08 -13.40 -14.42
C GLU A 158 8.59 -12.09 -13.81
N LEU A 159 9.82 -12.09 -13.29
CA LEU A 159 10.46 -10.86 -12.79
C LEU A 159 10.82 -9.88 -13.91
N ALA A 160 11.31 -10.40 -15.05
CA ALA A 160 11.71 -9.58 -16.19
C ALA A 160 10.54 -8.80 -16.82
N GLU A 161 9.31 -9.31 -16.71
CA GLU A 161 8.11 -8.67 -17.24
C GLU A 161 7.84 -7.32 -16.58
N LEU A 162 7.89 -7.27 -15.25
CA LEU A 162 7.55 -6.07 -14.47
C LEU A 162 8.77 -5.39 -13.83
N THR A 163 9.93 -6.03 -13.80
CA THR A 163 11.12 -5.53 -13.10
C THR A 163 10.76 -4.92 -11.72
N PRO A 164 10.18 -5.73 -10.82
CA PRO A 164 9.60 -5.22 -9.58
C PRO A 164 10.68 -4.76 -8.60
N VAL A 165 10.27 -3.92 -7.64
CA VAL A 165 11.15 -3.47 -6.53
C VAL A 165 10.99 -4.33 -5.28
N THR A 166 9.93 -5.12 -5.18
CA THR A 166 9.67 -6.09 -4.11
C THR A 166 8.67 -7.14 -4.57
N VAL A 167 8.67 -8.30 -3.95
CA VAL A 167 7.63 -9.33 -4.13
C VAL A 167 6.61 -9.17 -3.00
N ASN A 168 5.35 -8.86 -3.37
CA ASN A 168 4.25 -8.56 -2.46
C ASN A 168 3.31 -9.75 -2.33
N VAL A 169 3.27 -10.38 -1.14
CA VAL A 169 2.56 -11.65 -0.92
C VAL A 169 1.62 -11.61 0.29
N PRO A 170 0.50 -12.35 0.25
CA PRO A 170 -0.24 -12.68 1.46
C PRO A 170 0.67 -13.42 2.45
N PHE A 171 0.62 -13.05 3.74
CA PHE A 171 1.53 -13.61 4.75
C PHE A 171 1.56 -15.14 4.81
N PRO A 172 0.46 -15.90 4.65
CA PRO A 172 0.50 -17.37 4.66
C PRO A 172 1.39 -18.01 3.58
N ILE A 173 1.79 -17.25 2.54
CA ILE A 173 2.73 -17.71 1.49
C ILE A 173 4.18 -17.53 1.92
N ALA A 174 4.47 -16.57 2.78
CA ALA A 174 5.81 -16.20 3.20
C ALA A 174 6.35 -17.16 4.26
N ASP A 175 6.76 -18.37 3.86
CA ASP A 175 7.56 -19.24 4.70
C ASP A 175 9.07 -18.96 4.56
N ASP A 176 9.87 -19.60 5.38
CA ASP A 176 11.33 -19.44 5.40
C ASP A 176 11.99 -19.78 4.04
N THR A 177 11.48 -20.79 3.34
CA THR A 177 11.97 -21.18 2.02
C THR A 177 11.65 -20.14 0.96
N PHE A 178 10.42 -19.59 1.01
CA PHE A 178 9.98 -18.54 0.10
C PHE A 178 10.78 -17.25 0.29
N VAL A 179 10.88 -16.77 1.54
CA VAL A 179 11.58 -15.50 1.85
C VAL A 179 13.04 -15.57 1.44
N ARG A 180 13.76 -16.65 1.82
CA ARG A 180 15.14 -16.84 1.38
C ARG A 180 15.28 -16.93 -0.13
N GLY A 181 14.40 -17.68 -0.79
CA GLY A 181 14.45 -17.81 -2.24
C GLY A 181 14.23 -16.47 -2.98
N VAL A 182 13.37 -15.59 -2.47
CA VAL A 182 13.20 -14.25 -3.03
C VAL A 182 14.42 -13.38 -2.76
N HIS A 183 15.02 -13.46 -1.55
CA HIS A 183 16.26 -12.75 -1.23
C HIS A 183 17.44 -13.21 -2.10
N GLU A 184 17.54 -14.51 -2.43
CA GLU A 184 18.54 -15.03 -3.38
C GLU A 184 18.39 -14.45 -4.79
N LEU A 185 17.19 -14.03 -5.16
CA LEU A 185 16.93 -13.30 -6.41
C LEU A 185 17.28 -11.81 -6.31
N GLY A 186 17.74 -11.33 -5.15
CA GLY A 186 18.10 -9.93 -4.88
C GLY A 186 16.92 -9.02 -4.67
N LEU A 187 15.73 -9.56 -4.34
CA LEU A 187 14.51 -8.79 -4.14
C LEU A 187 14.04 -8.82 -2.67
N PRO A 188 13.51 -7.70 -2.15
CA PRO A 188 12.81 -7.66 -0.88
C PRO A 188 11.48 -8.43 -0.93
N VAL A 189 11.00 -8.83 0.27
CA VAL A 189 9.68 -9.43 0.48
C VAL A 189 8.80 -8.48 1.28
N THR A 190 7.64 -8.16 0.73
CA THR A 190 6.56 -7.44 1.41
C THR A 190 5.43 -8.40 1.75
N VAL A 191 4.91 -8.34 2.97
CA VAL A 191 3.78 -9.17 3.42
C VAL A 191 2.60 -8.34 3.89
N TRP A 192 1.38 -8.87 3.71
CA TRP A 192 0.10 -8.24 4.04
C TRP A 192 -0.99 -9.25 4.36
N THR A 193 -2.01 -8.92 5.14
CA THR A 193 -2.09 -7.81 6.10
C THR A 193 -1.96 -8.43 7.47
N LEU A 194 -1.00 -7.99 8.28
CA LEU A 194 -0.67 -8.59 9.56
C LEU A 194 -1.09 -7.67 10.71
N ASP A 195 -2.03 -8.11 11.51
CA ASP A 195 -2.53 -7.37 12.67
C ASP A 195 -2.31 -8.13 13.98
N ASP A 196 -2.19 -9.46 13.89
CA ASP A 196 -1.97 -10.33 15.04
C ASP A 196 -0.52 -10.23 15.54
N PRO A 197 -0.28 -10.17 16.87
CA PRO A 197 1.05 -10.08 17.44
C PRO A 197 1.96 -11.27 17.11
N ASP A 198 1.40 -12.49 17.04
CA ASP A 198 2.18 -13.71 16.78
C ASP A 198 2.59 -13.75 15.31
N ASP A 199 1.71 -13.34 14.39
CA ASP A 199 2.03 -13.20 12.97
C ASP A 199 3.10 -12.13 12.74
N LEU A 200 2.98 -10.98 13.42
CA LEU A 200 4.01 -9.93 13.38
C LEU A 200 5.37 -10.47 13.88
N ALA A 201 5.39 -11.15 15.03
CA ALA A 201 6.62 -11.74 15.57
C ALA A 201 7.22 -12.76 14.59
N ARG A 202 6.38 -13.60 13.98
CA ARG A 202 6.81 -14.57 12.98
C ARG A 202 7.38 -13.90 11.73
N ALA A 203 6.80 -12.80 11.28
CA ALA A 203 7.33 -12.02 10.14
C ALA A 203 8.73 -11.47 10.42
N PHE A 204 9.01 -10.99 11.65
CA PHE A 204 10.37 -10.59 12.06
C PHE A 204 11.36 -11.77 12.04
N GLU A 205 10.95 -12.95 12.50
CA GLU A 205 11.80 -14.14 12.46
C GLU A 205 12.13 -14.58 11.03
N LEU A 206 11.16 -14.48 10.11
CA LEU A 206 11.33 -14.80 8.70
C LEU A 206 12.25 -13.79 7.98
N GLY A 207 12.46 -12.60 8.56
CA GLY A 207 13.30 -11.56 7.98
C GLY A 207 12.65 -10.88 6.76
N VAL A 208 11.32 -10.74 6.74
CA VAL A 208 10.62 -9.96 5.69
C VAL A 208 11.04 -8.50 5.75
N ASP A 209 11.01 -7.80 4.61
CA ASP A 209 11.55 -6.45 4.47
C ASP A 209 10.50 -5.35 4.69
N THR A 210 9.22 -5.66 4.45
CA THR A 210 8.11 -4.73 4.67
C THR A 210 6.90 -5.47 5.19
N ILE A 211 6.24 -4.90 6.19
CA ILE A 211 5.00 -5.42 6.76
C ILE A 211 3.89 -4.39 6.59
N THR A 212 2.83 -4.77 5.88
CA THR A 212 1.60 -3.97 5.77
C THR A 212 0.61 -4.38 6.86
N THR A 213 0.12 -3.40 7.63
CA THR A 213 -0.73 -3.63 8.82
C THR A 213 -1.78 -2.54 9.00
N ASN A 214 -2.94 -2.90 9.55
CA ASN A 214 -3.92 -1.95 10.10
C ASN A 214 -3.51 -1.45 11.51
N ARG A 215 -2.48 -2.03 12.12
CA ARG A 215 -2.04 -1.76 13.49
C ARG A 215 -0.67 -1.07 13.52
N LEU A 216 -0.54 0.04 12.76
CA LEU A 216 0.70 0.78 12.59
C LEU A 216 1.46 1.00 13.91
N HIS A 217 0.79 1.51 14.93
CA HIS A 217 1.37 1.76 16.26
C HIS A 217 1.98 0.48 16.86
N ARG A 218 1.30 -0.68 16.73
CA ARG A 218 1.82 -1.96 17.24
C ARG A 218 3.09 -2.38 16.53
N LEU A 219 3.08 -2.34 15.21
CA LEU A 219 4.24 -2.68 14.41
C LEU A 219 5.42 -1.77 14.73
N GLN A 220 5.21 -0.47 14.83
CA GLN A 220 6.28 0.49 15.19
C GLN A 220 6.86 0.23 16.58
N ALA A 221 6.03 -0.13 17.56
CA ALA A 221 6.51 -0.51 18.89
C ALA A 221 7.39 -1.79 18.85
N MET A 222 7.00 -2.78 18.05
CA MET A 222 7.79 -4.00 17.86
C MET A 222 9.11 -3.73 17.12
N ILE A 223 9.10 -2.88 16.10
CA ILE A 223 10.30 -2.42 15.40
C ILE A 223 11.27 -1.74 16.38
N ALA A 224 10.78 -0.84 17.22
CA ALA A 224 11.61 -0.15 18.21
C ALA A 224 12.24 -1.11 19.24
N ALA A 225 11.46 -2.06 19.74
CA ALA A 225 11.93 -3.09 20.66
C ALA A 225 13.00 -4.01 20.01
N HIS A 226 12.78 -4.42 18.76
CA HIS A 226 13.71 -5.27 18.02
C HIS A 226 15.04 -4.53 17.73
N ALA A 227 14.99 -3.26 17.35
CA ALA A 227 16.17 -2.44 17.14
C ALA A 227 17.04 -2.31 18.40
N THR A 228 16.40 -2.12 19.57
CA THR A 228 17.09 -2.05 20.86
C THR A 228 17.79 -3.37 21.20
N ASN A 229 17.13 -4.50 20.98
CA ASN A 229 17.70 -5.83 21.29
C ASN A 229 18.84 -6.23 20.35
N THR A 230 18.87 -5.72 19.12
CA THR A 230 19.92 -6.02 18.13
C THR A 230 21.12 -5.05 18.18
N GLY A 231 21.10 -4.05 19.07
CA GLY A 231 22.20 -3.10 19.25
C GLY A 231 22.46 -2.16 18.06
N MET A 232 21.47 -2.00 17.16
CA MET A 232 21.61 -1.08 16.01
C MET A 232 21.53 0.37 16.46
N PRO A 233 22.48 1.24 16.06
CA PRO A 233 22.45 2.64 16.43
C PRO A 233 21.26 3.37 15.80
N GLU A 234 20.73 4.36 16.53
CA GLU A 234 19.56 5.19 16.17
C GLU A 234 19.73 6.00 14.86
N VAL A 235 20.93 6.06 14.30
CA VAL A 235 21.33 6.91 13.16
C VAL A 235 20.91 6.33 11.79
N LEU A 236 20.36 5.11 11.74
CA LEU A 236 19.91 4.44 10.49
C LEU A 236 18.39 4.38 10.36
N ARG A 237 17.67 5.27 11.04
CA ARG A 237 16.20 5.41 10.93
C ARG A 237 15.81 6.50 9.94
#